data_5052bcf7a70dfebef82bd8d9db39bfbe
#
_entry.id   5052bcf7a70dfebef82bd8d9db39bfbe
#
_cell.length_a   1.000
_cell.length_b   1.000
_cell.length_c   1.000
_cell.angle_alpha   90.00
_cell.angle_beta   90.00
_cell.angle_gamma   90.00
#
_symmetry.space_group_name_H-M   'P 1'
#
loop_
_entity.id
_entity.type
_entity.pdbx_description
1 polymer ?
#
loop_
_entity_poly.entity_id
_entity_poly.type
_entity_poly.pdbx_seq_one_letter_code
_entity_poly.pdbx_strand_id
1 'polypeptide(L)'
;GLKKLKNSISNSFNDAVEAIANCQSKVILCGVGKSGLIAAKISATLSSVGTPSFSLSANDCSHGDLGSISKKDVLILISYSGSTEELKNIIKYTNRNKITLIGIMSKKNSILYKASDIKILIPEVIEAGLGIVPTSSTINQLSIGDALAVATLNKNKISKKDFKKFHPSGSLGANLKTVEDLMLIKNKIPFINENSTMKNALKIISLKKLGTLIVKNSKGHTTGIITDGQIRRVSEKNKNLHELKIKNVMTKNPIKVNKEMLAIKALSIMNENKITSLCVGDYRKTKITVGIIHIHNILEAGIG
;
A
#
# COMPACT_ATOMS: atom_id res chain seq x y z
N GLY A 1 22.30 -3.92 19.42
CA GLY A 1 22.15 -2.90 18.35
C GLY A 1 20.85 -2.15 18.52
N LEU A 2 19.71 -2.74 18.15
CA LEU A 2 18.41 -2.05 18.04
C LEU A 2 17.89 -1.40 19.34
N LYS A 3 18.09 -2.04 20.53
CA LYS A 3 17.74 -1.40 21.81
C LYS A 3 18.51 -0.10 22.04
N LYS A 4 19.83 -0.09 21.72
CA LYS A 4 20.64 1.11 21.80
C LYS A 4 20.19 2.17 20.79
N LEU A 5 19.84 1.76 19.56
CA LEU A 5 19.35 2.67 18.52
C LEU A 5 18.07 3.38 18.97
N LYS A 6 17.10 2.65 19.52
CA LYS A 6 15.86 3.25 20.03
C LYS A 6 16.14 4.38 21.03
N ASN A 7 17.10 4.17 21.92
CA ASN A 7 17.45 5.14 22.95
C ASN A 7 18.34 6.31 22.44
N SER A 8 18.89 6.22 21.22
CA SER A 8 19.71 7.27 20.61
C SER A 8 18.91 8.22 19.71
N ILE A 9 17.63 7.94 19.47
CA ILE A 9 16.76 8.82 18.68
C ILE A 9 16.58 10.14 19.43
N SER A 10 16.91 11.23 18.76
CA SER A 10 16.87 12.61 19.28
C SER A 10 16.01 13.49 18.38
N ASN A 11 15.91 14.77 18.71
CA ASN A 11 15.19 15.76 17.89
C ASN A 11 15.70 15.83 16.45
N SER A 12 16.98 15.53 16.20
CA SER A 12 17.53 15.46 14.84
C SER A 12 16.78 14.48 13.92
N PHE A 13 16.13 13.46 14.48
CA PHE A 13 15.28 12.57 13.70
C PHE A 13 14.05 13.31 13.17
N ASN A 14 13.40 14.10 14.01
CA ASN A 14 12.25 14.91 13.58
C ASN A 14 12.68 15.98 12.57
N ASP A 15 13.83 16.62 12.78
CA ASP A 15 14.37 17.60 11.83
C ASP A 15 14.64 16.97 10.47
N ALA A 16 15.14 15.73 10.45
CA ALA A 16 15.35 14.98 9.22
C ALA A 16 14.02 14.64 8.52
N VAL A 17 13.00 14.20 9.27
CA VAL A 17 11.65 13.95 8.72
C VAL A 17 11.06 15.21 8.11
N GLU A 18 11.19 16.36 8.79
CA GLU A 18 10.73 17.66 8.28
C GLU A 18 11.48 18.04 6.98
N ALA A 19 12.80 17.90 6.95
CA ALA A 19 13.60 18.20 5.78
C ALA A 19 13.22 17.31 4.57
N ILE A 20 13.02 16.01 4.81
CA ILE A 20 12.61 15.06 3.77
C ILE A 20 11.19 15.37 3.29
N ALA A 21 10.25 15.61 4.20
CA ALA A 21 8.84 15.88 3.86
C ALA A 21 8.67 17.19 3.08
N ASN A 22 9.51 18.20 3.36
CA ASN A 22 9.49 19.52 2.70
C ASN A 22 10.44 19.59 1.49
N CYS A 23 11.06 18.49 1.08
CA CYS A 23 11.98 18.45 -0.05
C CYS A 23 11.27 18.90 -1.33
N GLN A 24 11.85 19.91 -2.01
CA GLN A 24 11.23 20.52 -3.19
C GLN A 24 11.48 19.78 -4.49
N SER A 25 12.36 18.76 -4.48
CA SER A 25 12.70 17.97 -5.66
C SER A 25 12.79 16.49 -5.29
N LYS A 26 13.95 16.02 -4.88
CA LYS A 26 14.17 14.61 -4.57
C LYS A 26 15.14 14.41 -3.41
N VAL A 27 15.02 13.28 -2.74
CA VAL A 27 15.96 12.84 -1.71
C VAL A 27 17.01 11.94 -2.35
N ILE A 28 18.26 12.31 -2.20
CA ILE A 28 19.39 11.56 -2.77
C ILE A 28 20.14 10.89 -1.61
N LEU A 29 20.38 9.60 -1.73
CA LEU A 29 21.12 8.85 -0.72
C LEU A 29 22.45 8.38 -1.28
N CYS A 30 23.49 8.44 -0.45
CA CYS A 30 24.81 7.94 -0.86
C CYS A 30 25.55 7.32 0.32
N GLY A 31 26.33 6.31 0.05
CA GLY A 31 27.23 5.61 0.96
C GLY A 31 28.22 4.78 0.18
N VAL A 32 29.21 4.20 0.88
CA VAL A 32 30.23 3.35 0.25
C VAL A 32 30.09 1.91 0.73
N GLY A 33 30.33 0.95 -0.16
CA GLY A 33 30.29 -0.47 0.15
C GLY A 33 28.96 -0.91 0.75
N LYS A 34 28.94 -1.52 1.93
CA LYS A 34 27.71 -1.98 2.60
C LYS A 34 26.77 -0.83 2.92
N SER A 35 27.28 0.34 3.33
CA SER A 35 26.45 1.53 3.56
C SER A 35 25.82 2.06 2.27
N GLY A 36 26.46 1.90 1.10
CA GLY A 36 25.88 2.22 -0.21
C GLY A 36 24.70 1.32 -0.57
N LEU A 37 24.81 0.01 -0.30
CA LEU A 37 23.68 -0.92 -0.48
C LEU A 37 22.49 -0.58 0.44
N ILE A 38 22.77 -0.16 1.68
CA ILE A 38 21.73 0.32 2.60
C ILE A 38 21.13 1.63 2.09
N ALA A 39 21.93 2.56 1.59
CA ALA A 39 21.43 3.80 0.97
C ALA A 39 20.49 3.52 -0.21
N ALA A 40 20.85 2.59 -1.09
CA ALA A 40 20.00 2.17 -2.19
C ALA A 40 18.68 1.57 -1.71
N LYS A 41 18.70 0.72 -0.67
CA LYS A 41 17.48 0.15 -0.10
C LYS A 41 16.56 1.21 0.51
N ILE A 42 17.11 2.15 1.28
CA ILE A 42 16.33 3.23 1.91
C ILE A 42 15.72 4.14 0.84
N SER A 43 16.49 4.46 -0.20
CA SER A 43 16.01 5.22 -1.35
C SER A 43 14.81 4.55 -2.03
N ALA A 44 14.89 3.25 -2.28
CA ALA A 44 13.79 2.47 -2.85
C ALA A 44 12.56 2.50 -1.92
N THR A 45 12.77 2.43 -0.59
CA THR A 45 11.67 2.53 0.39
C THR A 45 11.02 3.92 0.36
N LEU A 46 11.80 5.01 0.35
CA LEU A 46 11.28 6.38 0.25
C LEU A 46 10.44 6.56 -1.03
N SER A 47 10.94 6.11 -2.18
CA SER A 47 10.21 6.15 -3.44
C SER A 47 8.90 5.36 -3.35
N SER A 48 8.92 4.17 -2.74
CA SER A 48 7.74 3.31 -2.59
C SER A 48 6.66 3.91 -1.70
N VAL A 49 7.01 4.84 -0.81
CA VAL A 49 6.07 5.56 0.05
C VAL A 49 5.76 6.98 -0.44
N GLY A 50 6.10 7.29 -1.70
CA GLY A 50 5.69 8.54 -2.36
C GLY A 50 6.66 9.71 -2.19
N THR A 51 7.86 9.48 -1.66
CA THR A 51 8.93 10.48 -1.60
C THR A 51 9.92 10.22 -2.75
N PRO A 52 10.00 11.09 -3.79
CA PRO A 52 10.94 10.91 -4.88
C PRO A 52 12.37 10.76 -4.36
N SER A 53 12.99 9.64 -4.65
CA SER A 53 14.32 9.33 -4.12
C SER A 53 15.09 8.39 -5.04
N PHE A 54 16.43 8.54 -5.08
CA PHE A 54 17.32 7.59 -5.70
C PHE A 54 18.67 7.56 -4.97
N SER A 55 19.48 6.54 -5.22
CA SER A 55 20.82 6.42 -4.65
C SER A 55 21.89 6.77 -5.66
N LEU A 56 22.94 7.46 -5.20
CA LEU A 56 24.15 7.72 -5.97
C LEU A 56 25.32 6.85 -5.50
N SER A 57 26.16 6.45 -6.43
CA SER A 57 27.46 5.87 -6.13
C SER A 57 28.46 6.96 -5.75
N ALA A 58 29.13 6.81 -4.62
CA ALA A 58 30.15 7.78 -4.18
C ALA A 58 31.31 7.88 -5.18
N ASN A 59 31.68 6.77 -5.83
CA ASN A 59 32.73 6.74 -6.83
C ASN A 59 32.33 7.53 -8.07
N ASP A 60 31.12 7.31 -8.58
CA ASP A 60 30.63 7.95 -9.82
C ASP A 60 30.41 9.46 -9.63
N CYS A 61 30.13 9.89 -8.40
CA CYS A 61 30.09 11.30 -8.04
C CYS A 61 31.42 12.05 -8.35
N SER A 62 32.55 11.37 -8.27
CA SER A 62 33.85 11.94 -8.64
C SER A 62 34.05 12.04 -10.14
N HIS A 63 33.21 11.43 -10.95
CA HIS A 63 33.26 11.34 -12.40
C HIS A 63 32.10 12.04 -13.13
N GLY A 64 31.38 12.93 -12.44
CA GLY A 64 30.38 13.80 -13.06
C GLY A 64 28.96 13.71 -12.45
N ASP A 65 28.63 12.65 -11.69
CA ASP A 65 27.28 12.44 -11.15
C ASP A 65 26.87 13.48 -10.09
N LEU A 66 27.82 14.29 -9.58
CA LEU A 66 27.50 15.48 -8.77
C LEU A 66 26.56 16.45 -9.50
N GLY A 67 26.59 16.46 -10.84
CA GLY A 67 25.69 17.27 -11.66
C GLY A 67 24.22 16.90 -11.54
N SER A 68 23.91 15.71 -11.02
CA SER A 68 22.52 15.28 -10.77
C SER A 68 21.91 15.85 -9.49
N ILE A 69 22.72 16.50 -8.65
CA ILE A 69 22.32 17.06 -7.36
C ILE A 69 22.01 18.55 -7.51
N SER A 70 20.85 19.00 -7.07
CA SER A 70 20.39 20.39 -7.13
C SER A 70 20.18 21.00 -5.74
N LYS A 71 20.08 22.32 -5.67
CA LYS A 71 19.77 23.06 -4.42
C LYS A 71 18.42 22.70 -3.79
N LYS A 72 17.51 22.14 -4.58
CA LYS A 72 16.16 21.78 -4.13
C LYS A 72 16.09 20.36 -3.57
N ASP A 73 17.20 19.63 -3.66
CA ASP A 73 17.30 18.26 -3.15
C ASP A 73 17.67 18.23 -1.66
N VAL A 74 17.41 17.11 -1.04
CA VAL A 74 17.95 16.74 0.29
C VAL A 74 18.90 15.60 0.08
N LEU A 75 20.14 15.74 0.55
CA LEU A 75 21.16 14.69 0.47
C LEU A 75 21.30 13.98 1.80
N ILE A 76 21.25 12.64 1.80
CA ILE A 76 21.49 11.79 2.96
C ILE A 76 22.77 10.98 2.73
N LEU A 77 23.78 11.24 3.53
CA LEU A 77 25.03 10.46 3.49
C LEU A 77 25.09 9.48 4.64
N ILE A 78 25.42 8.23 4.32
CA ILE A 78 25.48 7.13 5.28
C ILE A 78 26.92 6.62 5.39
N SER A 79 27.52 6.78 6.57
CA SER A 79 28.86 6.25 6.85
C SER A 79 28.96 5.91 8.33
N TYR A 80 29.23 4.67 8.68
CA TYR A 80 29.33 4.27 10.08
C TYR A 80 30.44 5.03 10.81
N SER A 81 31.64 5.11 10.24
CA SER A 81 32.76 5.90 10.79
C SER A 81 32.56 7.41 10.63
N GLY A 82 31.74 7.83 9.65
CA GLY A 82 31.58 9.22 9.26
C GLY A 82 32.83 9.88 8.64
N SER A 83 33.84 9.09 8.30
CA SER A 83 35.15 9.59 7.80
C SER A 83 35.58 8.84 6.52
N THR A 84 34.62 8.31 5.77
CA THR A 84 34.84 7.63 4.49
C THR A 84 35.39 8.61 3.47
N GLU A 85 36.55 8.29 2.86
CA GLU A 85 37.31 9.20 1.99
C GLU A 85 36.51 9.62 0.77
N GLU A 86 35.87 8.67 0.14
CA GLU A 86 35.10 8.85 -1.10
C GLU A 86 33.92 9.82 -0.93
N LEU A 87 33.44 10.04 0.29
CA LEU A 87 32.37 11.00 0.60
C LEU A 87 32.83 12.45 0.68
N LYS A 88 34.15 12.71 0.78
CA LYS A 88 34.67 14.06 0.97
C LYS A 88 34.29 15.02 -0.16
N ASN A 89 34.36 14.56 -1.40
CA ASN A 89 34.04 15.40 -2.56
C ASN A 89 32.54 15.76 -2.58
N ILE A 90 31.67 14.79 -2.26
CA ILE A 90 30.22 15.00 -2.14
C ILE A 90 29.92 16.01 -1.01
N ILE A 91 30.55 15.86 0.13
CA ILE A 91 30.39 16.77 1.29
C ILE A 91 30.82 18.20 0.91
N LYS A 92 31.99 18.36 0.27
CA LYS A 92 32.46 19.67 -0.19
C LYS A 92 31.50 20.31 -1.18
N TYR A 93 31.01 19.52 -2.17
CA TYR A 93 30.07 19.99 -3.17
C TYR A 93 28.76 20.44 -2.53
N THR A 94 28.20 19.62 -1.63
CA THR A 94 26.93 19.87 -0.93
C THR A 94 26.99 21.17 -0.12
N ASN A 95 28.04 21.33 0.69
CA ASN A 95 28.22 22.52 1.53
C ASN A 95 28.47 23.81 0.68
N ARG A 96 29.29 23.70 -0.38
CA ARG A 96 29.54 24.84 -1.29
C ARG A 96 28.26 25.32 -1.98
N ASN A 97 27.39 24.41 -2.34
CA ASN A 97 26.13 24.70 -3.05
C ASN A 97 24.94 24.93 -2.11
N LYS A 98 25.15 24.87 -0.77
CA LYS A 98 24.12 25.05 0.27
C LYS A 98 22.93 24.07 0.06
N ILE A 99 23.24 22.82 -0.19
CA ILE A 99 22.27 21.73 -0.32
C ILE A 99 22.06 21.13 1.08
N THR A 100 20.85 20.91 1.50
CA THR A 100 20.55 20.33 2.82
C THR A 100 21.18 18.95 2.95
N LEU A 101 22.09 18.79 3.93
CA LEU A 101 22.82 17.56 4.19
C LEU A 101 22.40 16.91 5.50
N ILE A 102 21.87 15.71 5.40
CA ILE A 102 21.58 14.82 6.52
C ILE A 102 22.70 13.77 6.60
N GLY A 103 23.40 13.69 7.72
CA GLY A 103 24.42 12.67 7.95
C GLY A 103 23.92 11.58 8.89
N ILE A 104 24.12 10.31 8.53
CA ILE A 104 23.87 9.14 9.41
C ILE A 104 25.22 8.50 9.72
N MET A 105 25.67 8.61 10.98
CA MET A 105 26.99 8.14 11.43
C MET A 105 27.00 7.75 12.91
N SER A 106 28.07 7.08 13.36
CA SER A 106 28.24 6.74 14.78
C SER A 106 29.23 7.68 15.53
N LYS A 107 30.12 8.38 14.81
CA LYS A 107 31.21 9.17 15.42
C LYS A 107 30.95 10.68 15.38
N LYS A 108 30.84 11.32 16.56
CA LYS A 108 30.65 12.78 16.68
C LYS A 108 31.84 13.63 16.13
N ASN A 109 33.02 13.09 16.13
CA ASN A 109 34.23 13.83 15.68
C ASN A 109 34.53 13.63 14.20
N SER A 110 33.65 12.93 13.45
CA SER A 110 33.83 12.62 12.04
C SER A 110 33.63 13.82 11.12
N ILE A 111 34.19 13.74 9.92
CA ILE A 111 34.03 14.75 8.87
C ILE A 111 32.55 14.93 8.52
N LEU A 112 31.82 13.82 8.34
CA LEU A 112 30.40 13.85 8.02
C LEU A 112 29.57 14.53 9.13
N TYR A 113 29.88 14.25 10.41
CA TYR A 113 29.18 14.89 11.53
C TYR A 113 29.35 16.42 11.52
N LYS A 114 30.60 16.88 11.31
CA LYS A 114 30.90 18.32 11.29
C LYS A 114 30.25 19.04 10.12
N ALA A 115 30.16 18.37 8.99
CA ALA A 115 29.67 18.94 7.74
C ALA A 115 28.15 18.91 7.57
N SER A 116 27.46 18.02 8.27
CA SER A 116 26.00 17.83 8.12
C SER A 116 25.22 18.95 8.81
N ASP A 117 24.15 19.40 8.17
CA ASP A 117 23.14 20.30 8.77
C ASP A 117 22.35 19.54 9.82
N ILE A 118 21.90 18.33 9.49
CA ILE A 118 21.14 17.46 10.38
C ILE A 118 21.96 16.19 10.66
N LYS A 119 22.15 15.88 11.94
CA LYS A 119 23.08 14.85 12.43
C LYS A 119 22.34 13.72 13.10
N ILE A 120 22.17 12.60 12.41
CA ILE A 120 21.57 11.40 12.99
C ILE A 120 22.68 10.49 13.51
N LEU A 121 22.84 10.46 14.83
CA LEU A 121 23.80 9.59 15.49
C LEU A 121 23.17 8.22 15.73
N ILE A 122 23.78 7.18 15.15
CA ILE A 122 23.49 5.80 15.47
C ILE A 122 24.50 5.30 16.53
N PRO A 123 24.11 4.35 17.40
CA PRO A 123 24.99 3.89 18.45
C PRO A 123 26.19 3.12 17.89
N GLU A 124 27.32 3.27 18.57
CA GLU A 124 28.45 2.38 18.38
C GLU A 124 28.08 0.97 18.83
N VAL A 125 28.36 -0.01 17.99
CA VAL A 125 28.04 -1.41 18.20
C VAL A 125 29.18 -2.31 17.81
N ILE A 126 29.25 -3.46 18.47
CA ILE A 126 30.19 -4.54 18.11
C ILE A 126 29.52 -5.29 16.94
N GLU A 127 30.30 -5.50 15.88
CA GLU A 127 29.86 -6.31 14.75
C GLU A 127 29.77 -7.80 15.13
N ALA A 128 28.90 -8.55 14.46
CA ALA A 128 28.76 -9.98 14.72
C ALA A 128 29.97 -10.79 14.21
N GLY A 129 30.08 -12.01 14.66
CA GLY A 129 31.16 -12.93 14.31
C GLY A 129 32.50 -12.45 14.89
N LEU A 130 33.49 -12.24 14.02
CA LEU A 130 34.82 -11.80 14.40
C LEU A 130 34.94 -10.28 14.75
N GLY A 131 33.79 -9.57 14.79
CA GLY A 131 33.76 -8.13 15.07
C GLY A 131 34.21 -7.22 13.91
N ILE A 132 34.39 -7.78 12.71
CA ILE A 132 34.97 -7.09 11.55
C ILE A 132 33.91 -6.84 10.45
N VAL A 133 33.01 -7.81 10.23
CA VAL A 133 32.06 -7.76 9.13
C VAL A 133 30.90 -6.82 9.45
N PRO A 134 30.62 -5.78 8.64
CA PRO A 134 29.50 -4.88 8.86
C PRO A 134 28.16 -5.64 8.89
N THR A 135 27.58 -5.76 10.07
CA THR A 135 26.35 -6.48 10.39
C THR A 135 25.46 -5.66 11.30
N SER A 136 25.83 -5.54 12.57
CA SER A 136 25.07 -4.76 13.57
C SER A 136 24.96 -3.27 13.18
N SER A 137 26.03 -2.69 12.63
CA SER A 137 26.05 -1.31 12.14
C SER A 137 25.10 -1.10 10.96
N THR A 138 25.10 -2.02 9.99
CA THR A 138 24.23 -1.94 8.80
C THR A 138 22.75 -2.15 9.16
N ILE A 139 22.44 -3.01 10.14
CA ILE A 139 21.08 -3.15 10.68
C ILE A 139 20.61 -1.84 11.31
N ASN A 140 21.46 -1.15 12.08
CA ASN A 140 21.10 0.15 12.64
C ASN A 140 20.87 1.21 11.57
N GLN A 141 21.74 1.28 10.54
CA GLN A 141 21.58 2.18 9.39
C GLN A 141 20.28 1.92 8.65
N LEU A 142 19.97 0.66 8.37
CA LEU A 142 18.74 0.26 7.71
C LEU A 142 17.50 0.62 8.55
N SER A 143 17.52 0.29 9.83
CA SER A 143 16.39 0.53 10.74
C SER A 143 16.06 2.01 10.87
N ILE A 144 17.07 2.88 11.00
CA ILE A 144 16.84 4.32 11.09
C ILE A 144 16.34 4.89 9.75
N GLY A 145 16.84 4.39 8.64
CA GLY A 145 16.40 4.80 7.31
C GLY A 145 14.95 4.41 7.02
N ASP A 146 14.53 3.20 7.35
CA ASP A 146 13.16 2.77 7.22
C ASP A 146 12.23 3.52 8.18
N ALA A 147 12.70 3.84 9.38
CA ALA A 147 11.95 4.68 10.31
C ALA A 147 11.73 6.09 9.74
N LEU A 148 12.75 6.70 9.10
CA LEU A 148 12.61 7.98 8.39
C LEU A 148 11.57 7.90 7.28
N ALA A 149 11.61 6.85 6.46
CA ALA A 149 10.65 6.68 5.37
C ALA A 149 9.21 6.55 5.88
N VAL A 150 8.97 5.74 6.93
CA VAL A 150 7.63 5.58 7.54
C VAL A 150 7.17 6.86 8.24
N ALA A 151 8.05 7.56 8.94
CA ALA A 151 7.71 8.83 9.57
C ALA A 151 7.35 9.90 8.53
N THR A 152 8.08 9.97 7.41
CA THR A 152 7.80 10.88 6.29
C THR A 152 6.47 10.54 5.62
N LEU A 153 6.17 9.25 5.38
CA LEU A 153 4.86 8.81 4.88
C LEU A 153 3.71 9.31 5.77
N ASN A 154 3.86 9.18 7.09
CA ASN A 154 2.85 9.64 8.06
C ASN A 154 2.73 11.16 8.05
N LYS A 155 3.86 11.88 8.00
CA LYS A 155 3.90 13.35 7.93
C LYS A 155 3.19 13.88 6.68
N ASN A 156 3.43 13.25 5.53
CA ASN A 156 2.82 13.60 4.25
C ASN A 156 1.37 13.08 4.13
N LYS A 157 0.85 12.39 5.15
CA LYS A 157 -0.52 11.83 5.18
C LYS A 157 -0.82 10.95 3.97
N ILE A 158 0.17 10.21 3.47
CA ILE A 158 0.00 9.30 2.34
C ILE A 158 -1.00 8.20 2.72
N SER A 159 -2.10 8.15 2.01
CA SER A 159 -3.16 7.17 2.23
C SER A 159 -2.85 5.82 1.57
N LYS A 160 -3.58 4.76 1.96
CA LYS A 160 -3.52 3.47 1.27
C LYS A 160 -3.84 3.57 -0.22
N LYS A 161 -4.72 4.52 -0.59
CA LYS A 161 -5.08 4.78 -1.99
C LYS A 161 -3.91 5.39 -2.76
N ASP A 162 -3.14 6.27 -2.13
CA ASP A 162 -1.93 6.85 -2.75
C ASP A 162 -0.83 5.81 -2.85
N PHE A 163 -0.61 5.01 -1.80
CA PHE A 163 0.35 3.91 -1.81
C PHE A 163 0.07 2.90 -2.95
N LYS A 164 -1.19 2.61 -3.24
CA LYS A 164 -1.60 1.77 -4.37
C LYS A 164 -1.15 2.32 -5.72
N LYS A 165 -1.09 3.65 -5.90
CA LYS A 165 -0.63 4.28 -7.16
C LYS A 165 0.84 3.97 -7.44
N PHE A 166 1.65 3.84 -6.39
CA PHE A 166 3.08 3.51 -6.51
C PHE A 166 3.34 2.00 -6.65
N HIS A 167 2.32 1.16 -6.35
CA HIS A 167 2.40 -0.31 -6.42
C HIS A 167 1.29 -0.89 -7.29
N PRO A 168 1.29 -0.62 -8.62
CA PRO A 168 0.20 -1.03 -9.51
C PRO A 168 0.12 -2.56 -9.71
N SER A 169 1.20 -3.28 -9.46
CA SER A 169 1.37 -4.72 -9.71
C SER A 169 1.82 -5.46 -8.46
N GLY A 170 1.72 -6.79 -8.51
CA GLY A 170 2.14 -7.69 -7.42
C GLY A 170 1.09 -7.87 -6.30
N SER A 171 1.37 -8.79 -5.37
CA SER A 171 0.48 -9.16 -4.26
C SER A 171 0.12 -7.97 -3.37
N LEU A 172 1.07 -7.06 -3.13
CA LEU A 172 0.86 -5.87 -2.31
C LEU A 172 -0.18 -4.93 -2.94
N GLY A 173 -0.09 -4.68 -4.26
CA GLY A 173 -1.07 -3.87 -5.00
C GLY A 173 -2.43 -4.56 -5.10
N ALA A 174 -2.45 -5.87 -5.32
CA ALA A 174 -3.67 -6.67 -5.35
C ALA A 174 -4.45 -6.57 -4.03
N ASN A 175 -3.77 -6.72 -2.88
CA ASN A 175 -4.38 -6.65 -1.55
C ASN A 175 -4.94 -5.26 -1.19
N LEU A 176 -4.53 -4.21 -1.90
CA LEU A 176 -5.03 -2.85 -1.74
C LEU A 176 -6.21 -2.51 -2.67
N LYS A 177 -6.61 -3.41 -3.56
CA LYS A 177 -7.81 -3.22 -4.39
C LYS A 177 -9.05 -3.16 -3.50
N THR A 178 -9.94 -2.23 -3.84
CA THR A 178 -11.24 -2.08 -3.19
C THR A 178 -12.31 -2.86 -3.94
N VAL A 179 -13.46 -3.03 -3.31
CA VAL A 179 -14.65 -3.61 -3.96
C VAL A 179 -15.02 -2.80 -5.22
N GLU A 180 -14.90 -1.46 -5.18
CA GLU A 180 -15.16 -0.58 -6.33
C GLU A 180 -14.28 -0.89 -7.54
N ASP A 181 -13.03 -1.30 -7.32
CA ASP A 181 -12.10 -1.66 -8.40
C ASP A 181 -12.48 -2.94 -9.15
N LEU A 182 -13.25 -3.85 -8.50
CA LEU A 182 -13.51 -5.20 -8.99
C LEU A 182 -15.00 -5.52 -9.20
N MET A 183 -15.91 -4.71 -8.67
CA MET A 183 -17.35 -4.96 -8.77
C MET A 183 -17.86 -4.80 -10.18
N LEU A 184 -18.87 -5.57 -10.53
CA LEU A 184 -19.65 -5.41 -11.74
C LEU A 184 -20.70 -4.31 -11.53
N ILE A 185 -20.87 -3.45 -12.53
CA ILE A 185 -21.75 -2.27 -12.48
C ILE A 185 -22.71 -2.22 -13.66
N LYS A 186 -23.72 -1.35 -13.58
CA LYS A 186 -24.68 -1.05 -14.65
C LYS A 186 -25.34 -2.32 -15.20
N ASN A 187 -25.27 -2.54 -16.51
CA ASN A 187 -25.91 -3.66 -17.21
C ASN A 187 -25.33 -5.04 -16.85
N LYS A 188 -24.17 -5.10 -16.17
CA LYS A 188 -23.60 -6.36 -15.71
C LYS A 188 -24.27 -6.86 -14.43
N ILE A 189 -24.98 -6.00 -13.70
CA ILE A 189 -25.68 -6.39 -12.47
C ILE A 189 -26.94 -7.19 -12.83
N PRO A 190 -27.12 -8.40 -12.30
CA PRO A 190 -28.27 -9.26 -12.59
C PRO A 190 -29.48 -8.85 -11.73
N PHE A 191 -30.15 -7.77 -12.09
CA PHE A 191 -31.36 -7.31 -11.39
C PHE A 191 -32.61 -8.03 -11.84
N ILE A 192 -33.53 -8.28 -10.91
CA ILE A 192 -34.89 -8.75 -11.17
C ILE A 192 -35.88 -8.02 -10.24
N ASN A 193 -37.13 -7.81 -10.73
CA ASN A 193 -38.20 -7.26 -9.90
C ASN A 193 -38.79 -8.34 -8.98
N GLU A 194 -39.12 -8.00 -7.73
CA GLU A 194 -39.67 -8.93 -6.74
C GLU A 194 -41.02 -9.56 -7.15
N ASN A 195 -41.79 -8.89 -8.01
CA ASN A 195 -43.05 -9.38 -8.53
C ASN A 195 -42.91 -10.27 -9.79
N SER A 196 -41.67 -10.40 -10.32
CA SER A 196 -41.40 -11.30 -11.44
C SER A 196 -41.58 -12.76 -11.05
N THR A 197 -41.59 -13.64 -12.05
CA THR A 197 -41.69 -15.10 -11.87
C THR A 197 -40.32 -15.76 -11.93
N MET A 198 -40.21 -16.97 -11.36
CA MET A 198 -39.00 -17.79 -11.46
C MET A 198 -38.62 -18.12 -12.89
N LYS A 199 -39.57 -18.23 -13.83
CA LYS A 199 -39.28 -18.37 -15.28
C LYS A 199 -38.36 -17.25 -15.77
N ASN A 200 -38.65 -15.99 -15.39
CA ASN A 200 -37.82 -14.85 -15.75
C ASN A 200 -36.47 -14.85 -15.02
N ALA A 201 -36.43 -15.28 -13.74
CA ALA A 201 -35.22 -15.41 -12.98
C ALA A 201 -34.23 -16.39 -13.64
N LEU A 202 -34.71 -17.56 -14.03
CA LEU A 202 -33.89 -18.58 -14.71
C LEU A 202 -33.29 -18.06 -16.01
N LYS A 203 -34.06 -17.30 -16.82
CA LYS A 203 -33.54 -16.65 -18.04
C LYS A 203 -32.37 -15.68 -17.71
N ILE A 204 -32.55 -14.82 -16.73
CA ILE A 204 -31.53 -13.81 -16.39
C ILE A 204 -30.28 -14.47 -15.78
N ILE A 205 -30.45 -15.47 -14.93
CA ILE A 205 -29.31 -16.17 -14.29
C ILE A 205 -28.44 -16.87 -15.33
N SER A 206 -29.08 -17.55 -16.30
CA SER A 206 -28.40 -18.21 -17.41
C SER A 206 -27.67 -17.21 -18.33
N LEU A 207 -28.28 -16.05 -18.57
CA LEU A 207 -27.69 -15.00 -19.41
C LEU A 207 -26.49 -14.33 -18.74
N LYS A 208 -26.60 -14.03 -17.43
CA LYS A 208 -25.57 -13.29 -16.68
C LYS A 208 -24.45 -14.18 -16.14
N LYS A 209 -24.65 -15.48 -16.02
CA LYS A 209 -23.66 -16.49 -15.60
C LYS A 209 -22.98 -16.22 -14.26
N LEU A 210 -23.67 -15.53 -13.33
CA LEU A 210 -23.14 -15.21 -12.00
C LEU A 210 -23.72 -16.09 -10.88
N GLY A 211 -24.63 -17.02 -11.24
CA GLY A 211 -25.28 -17.87 -10.25
C GLY A 211 -26.10 -17.12 -9.18
N THR A 212 -26.34 -15.82 -9.40
CA THR A 212 -26.96 -14.92 -8.42
C THR A 212 -27.80 -13.85 -9.10
N LEU A 213 -28.95 -13.49 -8.50
CA LEU A 213 -29.81 -12.36 -8.89
C LEU A 213 -30.04 -11.44 -7.72
N ILE A 214 -30.00 -10.13 -7.94
CA ILE A 214 -30.34 -9.11 -6.97
C ILE A 214 -31.81 -8.71 -7.19
N VAL A 215 -32.64 -8.89 -6.15
CA VAL A 215 -34.07 -8.59 -6.20
C VAL A 215 -34.30 -7.16 -5.77
N LYS A 216 -35.07 -6.39 -6.55
CA LYS A 216 -35.47 -5.02 -6.26
C LYS A 216 -36.98 -4.84 -6.33
N ASN A 217 -37.50 -3.93 -5.50
CA ASN A 217 -38.90 -3.51 -5.58
C ASN A 217 -39.11 -2.43 -6.65
N SER A 218 -40.36 -1.95 -6.78
CA SER A 218 -40.74 -0.88 -7.74
C SER A 218 -40.01 0.45 -7.51
N LYS A 219 -39.55 0.73 -6.27
CA LYS A 219 -38.77 1.91 -5.91
C LYS A 219 -37.26 1.74 -6.19
N GLY A 220 -36.83 0.61 -6.73
CA GLY A 220 -35.42 0.29 -7.00
C GLY A 220 -34.62 -0.17 -5.76
N HIS A 221 -35.25 -0.29 -4.61
CA HIS A 221 -34.58 -0.75 -3.37
C HIS A 221 -34.31 -2.25 -3.44
N THR A 222 -33.16 -2.66 -3.00
CA THR A 222 -32.77 -4.07 -2.90
C THR A 222 -33.50 -4.74 -1.74
N THR A 223 -34.37 -5.69 -2.04
CA THR A 223 -35.21 -6.42 -1.09
C THR A 223 -34.71 -7.82 -0.81
N GLY A 224 -33.97 -8.42 -1.73
CA GLY A 224 -33.50 -9.79 -1.58
C GLY A 224 -32.45 -10.19 -2.60
N ILE A 225 -32.09 -11.47 -2.55
CA ILE A 225 -31.16 -12.14 -3.45
C ILE A 225 -31.70 -13.55 -3.78
N ILE A 226 -31.40 -14.04 -4.98
CA ILE A 226 -31.64 -15.43 -5.36
C ILE A 226 -30.32 -16.01 -5.87
N THR A 227 -29.98 -17.20 -5.42
CA THR A 227 -28.79 -17.93 -5.86
C THR A 227 -29.16 -19.28 -6.47
N ASP A 228 -28.28 -19.88 -7.26
CA ASP A 228 -28.46 -21.22 -7.86
C ASP A 228 -28.76 -22.26 -6.77
N GLY A 229 -28.08 -22.22 -5.63
CA GLY A 229 -28.35 -23.12 -4.52
C GLY A 229 -29.74 -22.97 -3.94
N GLN A 230 -30.31 -21.76 -3.98
CA GLN A 230 -31.67 -21.52 -3.54
C GLN A 230 -32.70 -21.99 -4.58
N ILE A 231 -32.42 -21.77 -5.85
CA ILE A 231 -33.28 -22.27 -6.95
C ILE A 231 -33.39 -23.79 -6.85
N ARG A 232 -32.28 -24.48 -6.65
CA ARG A 232 -32.25 -25.94 -6.49
C ARG A 232 -33.12 -26.38 -5.30
N ARG A 233 -32.96 -25.79 -4.11
CA ARG A 233 -33.78 -26.14 -2.94
C ARG A 233 -35.27 -25.88 -3.13
N VAL A 234 -35.63 -24.83 -3.87
CA VAL A 234 -37.03 -24.52 -4.18
C VAL A 234 -37.61 -25.48 -5.21
N SER A 235 -36.84 -25.89 -6.20
CA SER A 235 -37.28 -26.84 -7.25
C SER A 235 -37.59 -28.24 -6.67
N GLU A 236 -36.84 -28.67 -5.64
CA GLU A 236 -37.09 -29.95 -4.97
C GLU A 236 -38.46 -29.97 -4.25
N LYS A 237 -38.95 -28.80 -3.83
CA LYS A 237 -40.19 -28.69 -3.02
C LYS A 237 -41.42 -28.28 -3.81
N ASN A 238 -41.26 -27.82 -5.06
CA ASN A 238 -42.35 -27.21 -5.83
C ASN A 238 -42.41 -27.75 -7.25
N LYS A 239 -43.51 -28.41 -7.61
CA LYS A 239 -43.73 -28.94 -8.95
C LYS A 239 -43.85 -27.84 -10.03
N ASN A 240 -44.38 -26.65 -9.68
CA ASN A 240 -44.59 -25.52 -10.59
C ASN A 240 -43.60 -24.38 -10.36
N LEU A 241 -42.32 -24.68 -10.34
CA LEU A 241 -41.23 -23.71 -10.08
C LEU A 241 -41.36 -22.43 -10.91
N HIS A 242 -41.73 -22.54 -12.19
CA HIS A 242 -41.76 -21.42 -13.14
C HIS A 242 -42.75 -20.31 -12.79
N GLU A 243 -43.83 -20.63 -12.10
CA GLU A 243 -44.90 -19.69 -11.76
C GLU A 243 -44.68 -18.98 -10.42
N LEU A 244 -43.77 -19.48 -9.62
CA LEU A 244 -43.47 -18.89 -8.31
C LEU A 244 -43.05 -17.43 -8.44
N LYS A 245 -43.61 -16.55 -7.61
CA LYS A 245 -43.19 -15.15 -7.51
C LYS A 245 -41.87 -15.05 -6.76
N ILE A 246 -40.95 -14.20 -7.25
CA ILE A 246 -39.62 -13.99 -6.70
C ILE A 246 -39.66 -13.62 -5.21
N LYS A 247 -40.59 -12.74 -4.79
CA LYS A 247 -40.76 -12.31 -3.40
C LYS A 247 -41.01 -13.44 -2.41
N ASN A 248 -41.56 -14.58 -2.88
CA ASN A 248 -41.88 -15.73 -2.05
C ASN A 248 -40.70 -16.69 -1.89
N VAL A 249 -39.69 -16.59 -2.75
CA VAL A 249 -38.55 -17.55 -2.80
C VAL A 249 -37.20 -16.91 -2.53
N MET A 250 -37.09 -15.58 -2.61
CA MET A 250 -35.83 -14.87 -2.38
C MET A 250 -35.34 -14.97 -0.92
N THR A 251 -34.05 -14.94 -0.72
CA THR A 251 -33.46 -14.65 0.59
C THR A 251 -33.55 -13.14 0.84
N LYS A 252 -34.26 -12.76 1.88
CA LYS A 252 -34.40 -11.35 2.29
C LYS A 252 -33.09 -10.86 2.92
N ASN A 253 -32.89 -9.52 2.93
CA ASN A 253 -31.74 -8.87 3.56
C ASN A 253 -30.39 -9.46 3.17
N PRO A 254 -29.99 -9.41 1.87
CA PRO A 254 -28.71 -9.91 1.43
C PRO A 254 -27.57 -9.19 2.14
N ILE A 255 -26.42 -9.87 2.30
CA ILE A 255 -25.23 -9.26 2.86
C ILE A 255 -24.76 -8.16 1.91
N LYS A 256 -24.42 -7.01 2.48
CA LYS A 256 -24.14 -5.77 1.77
C LYS A 256 -22.80 -5.21 2.23
N VAL A 257 -22.04 -4.65 1.28
CA VAL A 257 -20.73 -4.03 1.55
C VAL A 257 -20.64 -2.67 0.89
N ASN A 258 -19.80 -1.80 1.46
CA ASN A 258 -19.48 -0.51 0.86
C ASN A 258 -18.43 -0.68 -0.23
N LYS A 259 -18.47 0.17 -1.24
CA LYS A 259 -17.56 0.14 -2.38
C LYS A 259 -16.09 0.42 -2.00
N GLU A 260 -15.86 1.18 -0.92
CA GLU A 260 -14.52 1.51 -0.41
C GLU A 260 -13.89 0.36 0.42
N MET A 261 -14.63 -0.70 0.71
CA MET A 261 -14.09 -1.87 1.43
C MET A 261 -12.98 -2.53 0.61
N LEU A 262 -11.92 -2.99 1.28
CA LEU A 262 -10.88 -3.80 0.62
C LEU A 262 -11.47 -5.12 0.10
N ALA A 263 -11.09 -5.51 -1.11
CA ALA A 263 -11.58 -6.73 -1.75
C ALA A 263 -11.23 -8.00 -0.95
N ILE A 264 -10.05 -8.03 -0.31
CA ILE A 264 -9.67 -9.13 0.58
C ILE A 264 -10.63 -9.27 1.79
N LYS A 265 -11.13 -8.16 2.32
CA LYS A 265 -12.13 -8.19 3.40
C LYS A 265 -13.49 -8.69 2.90
N ALA A 266 -13.86 -8.32 1.68
CA ALA A 266 -15.06 -8.84 1.03
C ALA A 266 -14.95 -10.36 0.81
N LEU A 267 -13.77 -10.87 0.43
CA LEU A 267 -13.49 -12.31 0.32
C LEU A 267 -13.65 -13.02 1.68
N SER A 268 -13.13 -12.46 2.76
CA SER A 268 -13.31 -13.03 4.11
C SER A 268 -14.80 -13.15 4.47
N ILE A 269 -15.59 -12.10 4.21
CA ILE A 269 -17.05 -12.12 4.45
C ILE A 269 -17.73 -13.22 3.61
N MET A 270 -17.33 -13.39 2.34
CA MET A 270 -17.87 -14.45 1.50
C MET A 270 -17.55 -15.84 2.06
N ASN A 271 -16.31 -16.08 2.49
CA ASN A 271 -15.86 -17.36 3.05
C ASN A 271 -16.56 -17.67 4.39
N GLU A 272 -16.65 -16.72 5.30
CA GLU A 272 -17.31 -16.85 6.59
C GLU A 272 -18.80 -17.20 6.44
N ASN A 273 -19.47 -16.60 5.47
CA ASN A 273 -20.90 -16.81 5.23
C ASN A 273 -21.20 -17.89 4.17
N LYS A 274 -20.16 -18.53 3.60
CA LYS A 274 -20.26 -19.56 2.54
C LYS A 274 -21.09 -19.09 1.35
N ILE A 275 -20.84 -17.85 0.89
CA ILE A 275 -21.50 -17.21 -0.25
C ILE A 275 -20.47 -16.77 -1.29
N THR A 276 -20.90 -16.63 -2.55
CA THR A 276 -20.03 -16.30 -3.66
C THR A 276 -20.17 -14.86 -4.16
N SER A 277 -21.12 -14.09 -3.62
CA SER A 277 -21.35 -12.72 -4.07
C SER A 277 -21.92 -11.83 -2.98
N LEU A 278 -21.62 -10.53 -3.08
CA LEU A 278 -22.10 -9.50 -2.14
C LEU A 278 -22.71 -8.33 -2.93
N CYS A 279 -23.80 -7.79 -2.39
CA CYS A 279 -24.39 -6.56 -2.89
C CYS A 279 -23.53 -5.36 -2.48
N VAL A 280 -23.25 -4.45 -3.42
CA VAL A 280 -22.42 -3.27 -3.18
C VAL A 280 -23.25 -2.00 -3.24
N GLY A 281 -23.11 -1.13 -2.23
CA GLY A 281 -23.80 0.16 -2.19
C GLY A 281 -23.50 0.93 -0.91
N ASP A 282 -23.84 2.23 -0.88
CA ASP A 282 -23.77 3.04 0.34
C ASP A 282 -25.11 2.90 1.10
N TYR A 283 -25.23 1.81 1.83
CA TYR A 283 -26.46 1.44 2.55
C TYR A 283 -26.74 2.28 3.80
N ARG A 284 -25.83 3.17 4.18
CA ARG A 284 -26.09 4.20 5.19
C ARG A 284 -26.99 5.31 4.63
N LYS A 285 -26.86 5.57 3.31
CA LYS A 285 -27.58 6.63 2.61
C LYS A 285 -28.76 6.12 1.79
N THR A 286 -28.60 4.94 1.17
CA THR A 286 -29.62 4.41 0.25
C THR A 286 -29.81 2.90 0.42
N LYS A 287 -31.00 2.39 0.05
CA LYS A 287 -31.25 0.94 -0.01
C LYS A 287 -30.96 0.36 -1.41
N ILE A 288 -30.20 1.10 -2.24
CA ILE A 288 -29.96 0.76 -3.64
C ILE A 288 -28.62 0.04 -3.78
N THR A 289 -28.60 -1.05 -4.52
CA THR A 289 -27.37 -1.72 -4.95
C THR A 289 -26.84 -1.02 -6.19
N VAL A 290 -25.57 -0.58 -6.15
CA VAL A 290 -24.87 0.08 -7.27
C VAL A 290 -23.89 -0.86 -7.99
N GLY A 291 -23.57 -1.98 -7.37
CA GLY A 291 -22.65 -3.00 -7.89
C GLY A 291 -22.89 -4.38 -7.28
N ILE A 292 -22.29 -5.38 -7.87
CA ILE A 292 -22.18 -6.73 -7.31
C ILE A 292 -20.72 -7.16 -7.41
N ILE A 293 -20.17 -7.70 -6.34
CA ILE A 293 -18.86 -8.32 -6.36
C ILE A 293 -19.02 -9.84 -6.21
N HIS A 294 -18.38 -10.56 -7.13
CA HIS A 294 -18.37 -12.02 -7.14
C HIS A 294 -16.99 -12.54 -6.76
N ILE A 295 -16.92 -13.69 -6.11
CA ILE A 295 -15.66 -14.30 -5.64
C ILE A 295 -14.64 -14.43 -6.78
N HIS A 296 -15.07 -14.83 -7.99
CA HIS A 296 -14.19 -14.95 -9.15
C HIS A 296 -13.52 -13.61 -9.52
N ASN A 297 -14.21 -12.48 -9.42
CA ASN A 297 -13.59 -11.18 -9.70
C ASN A 297 -12.44 -10.86 -8.74
N ILE A 298 -12.53 -11.36 -7.49
CA ILE A 298 -11.50 -11.18 -6.47
C ILE A 298 -10.30 -12.11 -6.75
N LEU A 299 -10.57 -13.38 -7.03
CA LEU A 299 -9.54 -14.38 -7.33
C LEU A 299 -8.78 -14.06 -8.63
N GLU A 300 -9.47 -13.67 -9.70
CA GLU A 300 -8.87 -13.21 -10.97
C GLU A 300 -7.96 -11.98 -10.77
N ALA A 301 -8.25 -11.17 -9.77
CA ALA A 301 -7.42 -10.02 -9.41
C ALA A 301 -6.16 -10.38 -8.60
N GLY A 302 -5.91 -11.68 -8.34
CA GLY A 302 -4.77 -12.20 -7.60
C GLY A 302 -4.89 -11.99 -6.08
N ILE A 303 -6.12 -11.95 -5.54
CA ILE A 303 -6.41 -11.80 -4.12
C ILE A 303 -6.96 -13.12 -3.60
N GLY A 304 -6.20 -13.84 -2.77
CA GLY A 304 -6.60 -15.13 -2.20
C GLY A 304 -5.42 -15.91 -1.70
#